data_5426f1e81b4b09e749aa0525d65938e6
#
_entry.id   5426f1e81b4b09e749aa0525d65938e6
#
_cell.length_a   1.000
_cell.length_b   1.000
_cell.length_c   1.000
_cell.angle_alpha   90.00
_cell.angle_beta   90.00
_cell.angle_gamma   90.00
#
_symmetry.space_group_name_H-M   'P 1'
#
loop_
_entity.id
_entity.type
_entity.pdbx_description
1 polymer ?
#
loop_
_entity_poly.entity_id
_entity_poly.type
_entity_poly.pdbx_seq_one_letter_code
_entity_poly.pdbx_strand_id
1 'polypeptide(L)'
;MSIGRIRLALAGLGLAVVAMLGAASLGADRPALAAPSAPESNRPNILLVILDDIGFTDLGAYGSEIRTPNFDAEAARGTMLTNFHVAPTCVPSRAMLLTGVDSHRTGLPTLEHLMLPEHLGQPGYEGELNTRVATIAEHLGAAGYTSFITGKWHLGRSATSLPAARGFARSFVLDSSGADNWEHRPYLPLYTRAEWWEDLAYVDTLPEDFYSSRFIVDRMISYLSEADKAEPFLSVVSFQANHIPVQAPREYVERYNGVYDDGWEALANRRHAAAIERGLVPADTPVPQFPQGLRNWSDLSPEDRAAAAMNRQVAAGMLEAADHHYGRLVSWLRETGRYDNTLVLIISDNGPEYNNPGRLMSFRGWLATQGYSRALDTLGEKGTYAWIGPEWAAASASPLSFFKFHAGEGGLRVPFIAAGPGVQAGHKSQALSFATDLAPGLLDFAGASPVQGVEAFSGRSLAPLLRGQAERIHGESDAVGMEMSGQSALFRGDFKLARIMRPYGDGQWRLFDIVNDPGEARDLAGERADLFAAMMADYEAYEKRFGVLPVPPDFDGERRVELLGWLAFARNYGLWLALSFVMVGGLLALAIRRVRRRKS
;
A
#
# COMPACT_ATOMS: atom_id res chain seq x y z
N MET A 1 56.37 -34.06 -2.44
CA MET A 1 56.86 -34.77 -1.24
C MET A 1 55.68 -34.85 -0.32
N SER A 2 54.97 -35.93 -0.32
CA SER A 2 55.16 -37.26 0.24
C SER A 2 54.79 -37.34 1.72
N ILE A 3 53.72 -38.11 1.92
CA ILE A 3 53.55 -39.21 2.90
C ILE A 3 52.97 -38.72 4.23
N GLY A 4 51.96 -39.37 4.83
CA GLY A 4 51.39 -40.68 4.62
C GLY A 4 50.18 -40.92 5.53
N ARG A 5 49.42 -41.86 5.13
CA ARG A 5 48.31 -42.53 5.80
C ARG A 5 48.77 -43.26 7.05
N ILE A 6 47.86 -43.47 8.05
CA ILE A 6 47.69 -44.79 8.73
C ILE A 6 46.27 -44.89 9.33
N ARG A 7 45.62 -46.05 9.05
CA ARG A 7 44.39 -46.62 9.59
C ARG A 7 44.67 -47.39 10.85
N LEU A 8 43.64 -47.61 11.69
CA LEU A 8 43.12 -48.91 12.29
C LEU A 8 42.14 -48.58 13.40
N ALA A 9 41.01 -48.98 13.45
CA ALA A 9 40.11 -50.11 13.60
C ALA A 9 40.43 -51.04 14.79
N LEU A 10 39.38 -51.26 15.63
CA LEU A 10 38.95 -52.48 16.39
C LEU A 10 38.05 -52.04 17.54
N ALA A 11 36.76 -52.35 17.59
CA ALA A 11 36.02 -53.62 17.78
C ALA A 11 36.06 -54.16 19.23
N GLY A 12 34.88 -54.33 19.80
CA GLY A 12 34.65 -55.37 20.82
C GLY A 12 33.67 -54.99 21.93
N LEU A 13 32.44 -55.38 21.78
CA LEU A 13 31.62 -56.29 22.59
C LEU A 13 31.69 -56.21 24.14
N GLY A 14 30.50 -56.19 24.77
CA GLY A 14 30.31 -56.88 26.02
C GLY A 14 29.12 -56.39 26.87
N LEU A 15 28.02 -57.08 26.70
CA LEU A 15 27.09 -57.67 27.68
C LEU A 15 26.34 -56.84 28.73
N ALA A 16 25.06 -57.18 28.72
CA ALA A 16 23.98 -56.78 29.62
C ALA A 16 24.18 -57.32 31.06
N VAL A 17 23.68 -56.56 32.04
CA VAL A 17 23.17 -57.13 33.31
C VAL A 17 21.87 -56.39 33.67
N VAL A 18 20.82 -57.18 33.84
CA VAL A 18 19.51 -56.84 34.38
C VAL A 18 19.60 -56.69 35.89
N ALA A 19 18.98 -55.67 36.46
CA ALA A 19 18.48 -55.70 37.82
C ALA A 19 17.21 -54.81 37.92
N MET A 20 16.08 -55.51 38.13
CA MET A 20 14.85 -54.89 38.67
C MET A 20 15.08 -54.44 40.10
N LEU A 21 14.44 -53.31 40.46
CA LEU A 21 13.67 -53.12 41.72
C LEU A 21 13.18 -51.67 41.86
N GLY A 22 11.88 -51.53 42.14
CA GLY A 22 11.39 -50.41 42.94
C GLY A 22 10.48 -49.41 42.20
N ALA A 23 9.22 -49.75 42.04
CA ALA A 23 8.15 -48.79 41.77
C ALA A 23 7.95 -47.88 43.01
N ALA A 24 8.08 -46.57 42.83
CA ALA A 24 7.47 -45.57 43.68
C ALA A 24 6.79 -44.56 42.80
N SER A 25 5.46 -44.66 42.71
CA SER A 25 4.57 -43.68 42.06
C SER A 25 4.58 -42.37 42.85
N LEU A 26 5.21 -41.36 42.33
CA LEU A 26 4.91 -39.97 42.67
C LEU A 26 4.08 -39.39 41.53
N GLY A 27 2.77 -39.35 41.76
CA GLY A 27 1.84 -38.63 40.91
C GLY A 27 2.15 -37.16 40.92
N ALA A 28 2.76 -36.66 39.85
CA ALA A 28 2.76 -35.25 39.55
C ALA A 28 1.52 -34.99 38.65
N ASP A 29 0.50 -34.42 39.25
CA ASP A 29 -0.62 -33.81 38.51
C ASP A 29 -0.06 -32.78 37.54
N ARG A 30 0.05 -33.17 36.28
CA ARG A 30 0.13 -32.23 35.18
C ARG A 30 -1.27 -31.63 35.05
N PRO A 31 -1.42 -30.27 35.12
CA PRO A 31 -2.69 -29.68 34.77
C PRO A 31 -3.01 -30.10 33.32
N ALA A 32 -4.13 -30.76 33.14
CA ALA A 32 -4.69 -31.05 31.82
C ALA A 32 -4.82 -29.72 31.09
N LEU A 33 -4.11 -29.58 29.97
CA LEU A 33 -4.42 -28.54 29.00
C LEU A 33 -5.92 -28.65 28.71
N ALA A 34 -6.65 -27.61 29.03
CA ALA A 34 -8.06 -27.53 28.76
C ALA A 34 -8.29 -27.84 27.27
N ALA A 35 -9.11 -28.83 27.00
CA ALA A 35 -9.55 -29.13 25.65
C ALA A 35 -10.19 -27.88 25.03
N PRO A 36 -9.97 -27.61 23.72
CA PRO A 36 -10.62 -26.50 23.06
C PRO A 36 -12.13 -26.70 23.12
N SER A 37 -12.79 -25.78 23.80
CA SER A 37 -14.25 -25.76 23.92
C SER A 37 -14.80 -24.92 22.79
N ALA A 38 -15.45 -25.52 21.86
CA ALA A 38 -16.55 -25.13 21.00
C ALA A 38 -16.36 -25.67 19.56
N PRO A 39 -17.42 -25.97 18.82
CA PRO A 39 -17.27 -26.60 17.51
C PRO A 39 -16.58 -25.66 16.53
N GLU A 40 -15.55 -26.16 15.87
CA GLU A 40 -14.70 -25.51 14.86
C GLU A 40 -15.44 -24.99 13.62
N SER A 41 -16.76 -25.11 13.54
CA SER A 41 -17.56 -24.89 12.33
C SER A 41 -18.04 -23.45 12.09
N ASN A 42 -17.57 -22.44 12.84
CA ASN A 42 -18.16 -21.07 12.72
C ASN A 42 -17.15 -19.92 12.59
N ARG A 43 -15.88 -20.18 12.35
CA ARG A 43 -14.88 -19.14 12.09
C ARG A 43 -14.94 -18.74 10.62
N PRO A 44 -15.09 -17.46 10.28
CA PRO A 44 -15.11 -17.03 8.88
C PRO A 44 -13.72 -17.18 8.25
N ASN A 45 -13.68 -17.53 6.98
CA ASN A 45 -12.52 -17.21 6.15
C ASN A 45 -12.38 -15.70 6.05
N ILE A 46 -11.18 -15.21 5.81
CA ILE A 46 -10.89 -13.77 5.66
C ILE A 46 -10.24 -13.54 4.30
N LEU A 47 -10.85 -12.68 3.48
CA LEU A 47 -10.29 -12.17 2.24
C LEU A 47 -10.05 -10.66 2.39
N LEU A 48 -8.80 -10.28 2.53
CA LEU A 48 -8.35 -8.89 2.55
C LEU A 48 -7.84 -8.51 1.16
N VAL A 49 -8.53 -7.58 0.52
CA VAL A 49 -8.13 -6.98 -0.77
C VAL A 49 -7.55 -5.61 -0.50
N ILE A 50 -6.29 -5.41 -0.87
CA ILE A 50 -5.60 -4.12 -0.78
C ILE A 50 -5.40 -3.59 -2.19
N LEU A 51 -6.02 -2.44 -2.48
CA LEU A 51 -5.81 -1.67 -3.69
C LEU A 51 -4.67 -0.68 -3.46
N ASP A 52 -3.92 -0.35 -4.50
CA ASP A 52 -2.76 0.53 -4.43
C ASP A 52 -3.11 1.88 -5.07
N ASP A 53 -2.97 2.96 -4.29
CA ASP A 53 -3.14 4.34 -4.80
C ASP A 53 -4.56 4.68 -5.32
N ILE A 54 -5.60 4.20 -4.64
CA ILE A 54 -6.99 4.48 -5.03
C ILE A 54 -7.52 5.68 -4.26
N GLY A 55 -8.04 6.67 -4.99
CA GLY A 55 -8.69 7.84 -4.42
C GLY A 55 -10.02 7.51 -3.75
N PHE A 56 -10.46 8.39 -2.82
CA PHE A 56 -11.69 8.21 -2.06
C PHE A 56 -12.92 7.92 -2.93
N THR A 57 -13.00 8.54 -4.11
CA THR A 57 -14.13 8.36 -5.02
C THR A 57 -13.78 7.56 -6.28
N ASP A 58 -12.75 6.70 -6.27
CA ASP A 58 -12.39 5.90 -7.44
C ASP A 58 -13.22 4.61 -7.61
N LEU A 59 -13.94 4.14 -6.58
CA LEU A 59 -14.84 2.99 -6.70
C LEU A 59 -16.27 3.43 -7.06
N GLY A 60 -17.02 2.64 -7.83
CA GLY A 60 -18.39 2.93 -8.22
C GLY A 60 -19.31 3.16 -7.03
N ALA A 61 -19.21 2.35 -5.97
CA ALA A 61 -19.92 2.53 -4.71
C ALA A 61 -19.63 3.88 -4.04
N TYR A 62 -18.44 4.46 -4.28
CA TYR A 62 -18.01 5.78 -3.79
C TYR A 62 -18.25 6.91 -4.80
N GLY A 63 -18.91 6.67 -5.91
CA GLY A 63 -19.34 7.72 -6.85
C GLY A 63 -18.52 7.84 -8.12
N SER A 64 -17.65 6.87 -8.41
CA SER A 64 -16.84 6.84 -9.63
C SER A 64 -17.66 6.53 -10.86
N GLU A 65 -17.20 7.05 -12.00
CA GLU A 65 -17.55 6.62 -13.35
C GLU A 65 -16.82 5.33 -13.77
N ILE A 66 -15.81 4.91 -13.00
CA ILE A 66 -15.06 3.68 -13.25
C ILE A 66 -15.93 2.47 -12.88
N ARG A 67 -15.93 1.48 -13.75
CA ARG A 67 -16.75 0.29 -13.60
C ARG A 67 -16.10 -0.70 -12.63
N THR A 68 -16.67 -0.80 -11.43
CA THR A 68 -16.19 -1.71 -10.38
C THR A 68 -17.33 -2.59 -9.82
N PRO A 69 -18.08 -3.32 -10.70
CA PRO A 69 -19.30 -4.00 -10.29
C PRO A 69 -19.09 -5.09 -9.23
N ASN A 70 -17.92 -5.70 -9.18
CA ASN A 70 -17.62 -6.74 -8.19
C ASN A 70 -17.31 -6.13 -6.81
N PHE A 71 -16.55 -5.05 -6.74
CA PHE A 71 -16.35 -4.28 -5.50
C PHE A 71 -17.64 -3.62 -5.02
N ASP A 72 -18.43 -3.07 -5.94
CA ASP A 72 -19.73 -2.44 -5.65
C ASP A 72 -20.76 -3.44 -5.09
N ALA A 73 -20.71 -4.69 -5.56
CA ALA A 73 -21.55 -5.76 -5.02
C ALA A 73 -21.22 -6.08 -3.55
N GLU A 74 -19.95 -6.00 -3.16
CA GLU A 74 -19.55 -6.16 -1.76
C GLU A 74 -20.06 -4.98 -0.90
N ALA A 75 -19.94 -3.75 -1.42
CA ALA A 75 -20.47 -2.55 -0.74
C ALA A 75 -21.98 -2.63 -0.54
N ALA A 76 -22.73 -3.13 -1.52
CA ALA A 76 -24.18 -3.27 -1.45
C ALA A 76 -24.66 -4.28 -0.39
N ARG A 77 -23.88 -5.34 -0.15
CA ARG A 77 -24.22 -6.39 0.83
C ARG A 77 -23.58 -6.21 2.20
N GLY A 78 -22.71 -5.21 2.37
CA GLY A 78 -21.90 -5.01 3.56
C GLY A 78 -22.00 -3.63 4.17
N THR A 79 -20.93 -3.23 4.85
CA THR A 79 -20.76 -1.91 5.48
C THR A 79 -19.65 -1.16 4.75
N MET A 80 -19.92 0.10 4.42
CA MET A 80 -18.92 1.07 3.93
C MET A 80 -18.49 1.98 5.08
N LEU A 81 -17.18 2.17 5.28
CA LEU A 81 -16.68 3.22 6.17
C LEU A 81 -16.30 4.43 5.31
N THR A 82 -16.89 5.57 5.62
CA THR A 82 -16.65 6.81 4.86
C THR A 82 -15.61 7.71 5.53
N ASN A 83 -15.07 7.29 6.67
CA ASN A 83 -14.10 8.05 7.47
C ASN A 83 -12.96 7.13 7.98
N PHE A 84 -12.44 6.29 7.08
CA PHE A 84 -11.33 5.38 7.36
C PHE A 84 -10.02 5.98 6.87
N HIS A 85 -9.01 6.04 7.75
CA HIS A 85 -7.74 6.70 7.51
C HIS A 85 -6.57 5.73 7.52
N VAL A 86 -5.66 5.96 6.61
CA VAL A 86 -4.37 5.26 6.43
C VAL A 86 -3.22 6.27 6.48
N ALA A 87 -1.98 5.83 6.41
CA ALA A 87 -0.87 6.76 6.20
C ALA A 87 -0.86 7.32 4.76
N PRO A 88 -0.19 8.44 4.50
CA PRO A 88 -0.25 9.07 3.17
C PRO A 88 0.62 8.37 2.12
N THR A 89 1.12 7.15 2.41
CA THR A 89 1.88 6.34 1.44
C THR A 89 1.86 4.85 1.81
N CYS A 90 2.17 4.00 0.84
CA CYS A 90 1.98 2.55 0.88
C CYS A 90 2.73 1.84 2.02
N VAL A 91 4.03 2.10 2.24
CA VAL A 91 4.84 1.37 3.24
C VAL A 91 4.28 1.48 4.66
N PRO A 92 4.12 2.68 5.25
CA PRO A 92 3.57 2.80 6.61
C PRO A 92 2.13 2.30 6.70
N SER A 93 1.30 2.52 5.68
CA SER A 93 -0.08 2.02 5.66
C SER A 93 -0.14 0.50 5.67
N ARG A 94 0.62 -0.16 4.81
CA ARG A 94 0.68 -1.63 4.75
C ARG A 94 1.21 -2.23 6.04
N ALA A 95 2.23 -1.60 6.64
CA ALA A 95 2.74 -1.98 7.95
C ALA A 95 1.64 -1.89 9.02
N MET A 96 0.90 -0.78 9.09
CA MET A 96 -0.21 -0.60 10.02
C MET A 96 -1.38 -1.56 9.76
N LEU A 97 -1.80 -1.74 8.50
CA LEU A 97 -2.90 -2.65 8.11
C LEU A 97 -2.58 -4.10 8.48
N LEU A 98 -1.35 -4.53 8.24
CA LEU A 98 -0.96 -5.93 8.44
C LEU A 98 -0.44 -6.26 9.84
N THR A 99 -0.24 -5.26 10.71
CA THR A 99 0.22 -5.49 12.10
C THR A 99 -0.70 -4.91 13.18
N GLY A 100 -1.52 -3.90 12.85
CA GLY A 100 -2.30 -3.14 13.84
C GLY A 100 -1.44 -2.22 14.72
N VAL A 101 -0.18 -1.99 14.37
CA VAL A 101 0.80 -1.22 15.15
C VAL A 101 1.20 0.03 14.36
N ASP A 102 1.42 1.14 15.05
CA ASP A 102 1.89 2.38 14.45
C ASP A 102 3.20 2.18 13.67
N SER A 103 3.30 2.80 12.50
CA SER A 103 4.39 2.59 11.56
C SER A 103 5.79 2.83 12.14
N HIS A 104 5.95 3.77 13.09
CA HIS A 104 7.21 4.07 13.79
C HIS A 104 7.64 2.98 14.78
N ARG A 105 6.79 1.97 15.04
CA ARG A 105 7.13 0.79 15.81
C ARG A 105 7.42 -0.43 14.95
N THR A 106 6.98 -0.38 13.69
CA THR A 106 7.11 -1.51 12.75
C THR A 106 8.46 -1.58 12.04
N GLY A 107 9.23 -0.48 12.04
CA GLY A 107 10.46 -0.33 11.26
C GLY A 107 10.29 0.44 9.95
N LEU A 108 9.07 0.84 9.64
CA LEU A 108 8.64 1.32 8.32
C LEU A 108 7.81 2.62 8.39
N PRO A 109 8.33 3.70 8.99
CA PRO A 109 7.58 4.96 9.12
C PRO A 109 7.44 5.71 7.78
N THR A 110 8.28 5.40 6.81
CA THR A 110 8.30 6.02 5.48
C THR A 110 8.95 5.09 4.46
N LEU A 111 8.93 5.49 3.18
CA LEU A 111 9.66 4.81 2.11
C LEU A 111 11.18 4.89 2.33
N GLU A 112 11.92 3.82 2.00
CA GLU A 112 13.38 3.75 2.16
C GLU A 112 14.10 4.97 1.56
N HIS A 113 13.72 5.39 0.37
CA HIS A 113 14.35 6.51 -0.33
C HIS A 113 13.96 7.91 0.23
N LEU A 114 12.92 8.00 1.05
CA LEU A 114 12.55 9.23 1.78
C LEU A 114 13.16 9.25 3.19
N MET A 115 13.56 8.12 3.73
CA MET A 115 14.22 8.03 5.04
C MET A 115 15.56 8.76 5.00
N LEU A 116 15.80 9.64 5.97
CA LEU A 116 17.08 10.35 6.06
C LEU A 116 18.21 9.37 6.43
N PRO A 117 19.45 9.59 5.96
CA PRO A 117 20.58 8.72 6.30
C PRO A 117 20.81 8.56 7.80
N GLU A 118 20.59 9.62 8.58
CA GLU A 118 20.73 9.64 10.04
C GLU A 118 19.61 8.89 10.77
N HIS A 119 18.46 8.67 10.10
CA HIS A 119 17.35 7.90 10.65
C HIS A 119 17.53 6.40 10.38
N LEU A 120 18.15 6.04 9.27
CA LEU A 120 18.25 4.64 8.82
C LEU A 120 18.95 3.78 9.88
N GLY A 121 18.28 2.69 10.29
CA GLY A 121 18.77 1.76 11.30
C GLY A 121 18.53 2.20 12.74
N GLN A 122 17.93 3.39 12.98
CA GLN A 122 17.45 3.74 14.31
C GLN A 122 16.23 2.88 14.68
N PRO A 123 15.93 2.68 15.97
CA PRO A 123 14.75 1.94 16.39
C PRO A 123 13.46 2.52 15.79
N GLY A 124 12.71 1.70 15.05
CA GLY A 124 11.52 2.10 14.32
C GLY A 124 11.78 2.59 12.88
N TYR A 125 13.06 2.68 12.47
CA TYR A 125 13.51 3.13 11.15
C TYR A 125 14.45 2.09 10.50
N GLU A 126 14.14 0.81 10.70
CA GLU A 126 14.95 -0.31 10.20
C GLU A 126 14.93 -0.41 8.65
N GLY A 127 13.91 0.17 7.99
CA GLY A 127 13.73 0.08 6.53
C GLY A 127 13.08 -1.22 6.06
N GLU A 128 12.74 -2.11 6.98
CA GLU A 128 11.95 -3.33 6.75
C GLU A 128 11.13 -3.68 7.99
N LEU A 129 10.12 -4.55 7.82
CA LEU A 129 9.26 -4.98 8.91
C LEU A 129 10.08 -5.70 9.98
N ASN A 130 10.18 -5.11 11.16
CA ASN A 130 10.98 -5.66 12.24
C ASN A 130 10.27 -6.83 12.95
N THR A 131 11.01 -7.57 13.77
CA THR A 131 10.52 -8.75 14.50
C THR A 131 9.87 -8.42 15.85
N ARG A 132 9.80 -7.14 16.23
CA ARG A 132 9.09 -6.71 17.45
C ARG A 132 7.57 -6.71 17.28
N VAL A 133 7.09 -6.61 16.05
CA VAL A 133 5.65 -6.69 15.73
C VAL A 133 5.32 -8.07 15.16
N ALA A 134 4.07 -8.51 15.33
CA ALA A 134 3.52 -9.65 14.62
C ALA A 134 2.55 -9.19 13.53
N THR A 135 2.51 -9.94 12.43
CA THR A 135 1.53 -9.73 11.35
C THR A 135 0.19 -10.35 11.71
N ILE A 136 -0.87 -9.93 10.99
CA ILE A 136 -2.19 -10.61 11.08
C ILE A 136 -2.09 -12.11 10.77
N ALA A 137 -1.17 -12.52 9.89
CA ALA A 137 -0.95 -13.92 9.56
C ALA A 137 -0.32 -14.70 10.74
N GLU A 138 0.64 -14.11 11.45
CA GLU A 138 1.21 -14.69 12.67
C GLU A 138 0.17 -14.81 13.79
N HIS A 139 -0.65 -13.77 13.99
CA HIS A 139 -1.71 -13.79 14.99
C HIS A 139 -2.78 -14.85 14.67
N LEU A 140 -3.29 -14.86 13.44
CA LEU A 140 -4.34 -15.78 13.01
C LEU A 140 -3.81 -17.23 12.88
N GLY A 141 -2.53 -17.40 12.49
CA GLY A 141 -1.86 -18.70 12.47
C GLY A 141 -1.84 -19.36 13.84
N ALA A 142 -1.61 -18.59 14.92
CA ALA A 142 -1.70 -19.08 16.29
C ALA A 142 -3.14 -19.52 16.69
N ALA A 143 -4.15 -19.03 15.95
CA ALA A 143 -5.55 -19.44 16.11
C ALA A 143 -5.99 -20.53 15.10
N GLY A 144 -5.06 -21.12 14.34
CA GLY A 144 -5.35 -22.23 13.42
C GLY A 144 -5.85 -21.80 12.03
N TYR A 145 -5.55 -20.57 11.60
CA TYR A 145 -5.75 -20.15 10.21
C TYR A 145 -4.52 -20.50 9.37
N THR A 146 -4.77 -20.92 8.12
CA THR A 146 -3.72 -20.97 7.10
C THR A 146 -3.74 -19.70 6.28
N SER A 147 -2.58 -18.99 6.16
CA SER A 147 -2.51 -17.67 5.57
C SER A 147 -1.78 -17.66 4.23
N PHE A 148 -2.31 -16.90 3.26
CA PHE A 148 -1.78 -16.74 1.91
C PHE A 148 -1.72 -15.28 1.52
N ILE A 149 -0.70 -14.87 0.74
CA ILE A 149 -0.61 -13.52 0.18
C ILE A 149 -0.12 -13.52 -1.25
N THR A 150 -0.76 -12.71 -2.10
CA THR A 150 -0.31 -12.47 -3.48
C THR A 150 -0.35 -10.98 -3.81
N GLY A 151 0.62 -10.53 -4.61
CA GLY A 151 0.73 -9.14 -5.06
C GLY A 151 1.70 -8.30 -4.23
N LYS A 152 1.43 -7.01 -4.09
CA LYS A 152 2.36 -6.07 -3.46
C LYS A 152 2.50 -6.33 -1.95
N TRP A 153 3.74 -6.56 -1.50
CA TRP A 153 4.13 -6.66 -0.09
C TRP A 153 4.69 -5.35 0.43
N HIS A 154 5.85 -4.95 -0.09
CA HIS A 154 6.55 -3.69 0.19
C HIS A 154 6.89 -3.46 1.68
N LEU A 155 7.18 -4.52 2.42
CA LEU A 155 7.53 -4.46 3.85
C LEU A 155 8.90 -5.09 4.16
N GLY A 156 9.70 -5.37 3.12
CA GLY A 156 11.05 -5.91 3.25
C GLY A 156 11.24 -7.27 2.59
N ARG A 157 12.50 -7.55 2.21
CA ARG A 157 12.90 -8.72 1.41
C ARG A 157 14.02 -9.55 2.06
N SER A 158 14.29 -9.30 3.34
CA SER A 158 15.21 -10.16 4.09
C SER A 158 14.57 -11.49 4.46
N ALA A 159 15.39 -12.43 4.89
CA ALA A 159 14.92 -13.74 5.35
C ALA A 159 13.98 -13.67 6.58
N THR A 160 13.90 -12.51 7.25
CA THR A 160 13.05 -12.28 8.42
C THR A 160 11.84 -11.40 8.14
N SER A 161 11.81 -10.72 6.97
CA SER A 161 10.75 -9.77 6.61
C SER A 161 9.87 -10.23 5.44
N LEU A 162 10.31 -11.22 4.63
CA LEU A 162 9.46 -11.83 3.59
C LEU A 162 8.24 -12.51 4.19
N PRO A 163 7.08 -12.54 3.48
CA PRO A 163 5.83 -13.08 4.02
C PRO A 163 5.92 -14.50 4.56
N ALA A 164 6.67 -15.39 3.91
CA ALA A 164 6.86 -16.76 4.36
C ALA A 164 7.55 -16.86 5.74
N ALA A 165 8.34 -15.86 6.12
CA ALA A 165 8.92 -15.75 7.47
C ALA A 165 7.99 -15.03 8.46
N ARG A 166 6.86 -14.50 7.99
CA ARG A 166 5.93 -13.66 8.74
C ARG A 166 4.52 -14.25 8.77
N GLY A 167 4.42 -15.59 8.84
CA GLY A 167 3.19 -16.33 9.09
C GLY A 167 2.37 -16.73 7.85
N PHE A 168 2.80 -16.37 6.64
CA PHE A 168 2.13 -16.80 5.42
C PHE A 168 2.68 -18.16 4.94
N ALA A 169 1.81 -19.15 4.77
CA ALA A 169 2.17 -20.48 4.31
C ALA A 169 2.66 -20.48 2.86
N ARG A 170 2.05 -19.67 2.01
CA ARG A 170 2.48 -19.43 0.64
C ARG A 170 2.37 -17.95 0.29
N SER A 171 3.28 -17.51 -0.56
CA SER A 171 3.30 -16.12 -1.02
C SER A 171 3.84 -16.00 -2.44
N PHE A 172 3.24 -15.14 -3.26
CA PHE A 172 3.80 -14.64 -4.50
C PHE A 172 3.73 -13.10 -4.47
N VAL A 173 4.85 -12.44 -4.18
CA VAL A 173 4.81 -11.02 -3.83
C VAL A 173 5.86 -10.17 -4.52
N LEU A 174 5.49 -8.89 -4.72
CA LEU A 174 6.39 -7.82 -5.12
C LEU A 174 6.86 -7.05 -3.87
N ASP A 175 8.16 -7.08 -3.58
CA ASP A 175 8.76 -6.25 -2.52
C ASP A 175 9.49 -5.03 -3.10
N SER A 176 8.77 -4.20 -3.79
CA SER A 176 9.15 -2.83 -4.18
C SER A 176 7.90 -1.98 -4.26
N SER A 177 8.08 -0.66 -4.35
CA SER A 177 6.94 0.26 -4.41
C SER A 177 6.02 -0.06 -5.59
N GLY A 178 6.58 -0.48 -6.72
CA GLY A 178 5.86 -0.93 -7.90
C GLY A 178 6.79 -1.64 -8.88
N ALA A 179 6.22 -2.19 -9.94
CA ALA A 179 6.94 -2.79 -11.06
C ALA A 179 6.11 -2.66 -12.34
N ASP A 180 6.70 -2.91 -13.49
CA ASP A 180 5.97 -3.09 -14.75
C ASP A 180 4.91 -4.19 -14.59
N ASN A 181 3.68 -3.95 -15.09
CA ASN A 181 2.57 -4.86 -14.92
C ASN A 181 2.59 -6.05 -15.91
N TRP A 182 3.45 -5.98 -16.94
CA TRP A 182 3.56 -6.98 -18.00
C TRP A 182 4.88 -7.73 -17.99
N GLU A 183 5.95 -7.11 -17.43
CA GLU A 183 7.30 -7.61 -17.59
C GLU A 183 8.11 -7.51 -16.28
N HIS A 184 9.17 -8.27 -16.21
CA HIS A 184 10.10 -8.24 -15.08
C HIS A 184 11.03 -7.01 -15.16
N ARG A 185 10.45 -5.80 -15.05
CA ARG A 185 11.18 -4.52 -15.11
C ARG A 185 10.93 -3.66 -13.87
N PRO A 186 11.95 -2.92 -13.42
CA PRO A 186 11.74 -1.88 -12.41
C PRO A 186 10.94 -0.71 -12.99
N TYR A 187 10.30 0.06 -12.12
CA TYR A 187 9.48 1.20 -12.53
C TYR A 187 10.13 2.56 -12.25
N LEU A 188 11.23 2.60 -11.52
CA LEU A 188 11.99 3.80 -11.17
C LEU A 188 13.50 3.55 -11.31
N PRO A 189 14.30 4.62 -11.58
CA PRO A 189 15.77 4.52 -11.65
C PRO A 189 16.42 4.11 -10.33
N LEU A 190 15.72 4.19 -9.21
CA LEU A 190 16.21 3.79 -7.89
C LEU A 190 16.30 2.26 -7.74
N TYR A 191 15.52 1.51 -8.52
CA TYR A 191 15.53 0.05 -8.53
C TYR A 191 16.31 -0.48 -9.74
N THR A 192 17.08 -1.54 -9.52
CA THR A 192 17.85 -2.22 -10.59
C THR A 192 17.09 -3.35 -11.25
N ARG A 193 16.03 -3.84 -10.57
CA ARG A 193 15.16 -4.93 -11.02
C ARG A 193 13.80 -4.83 -10.33
N ALA A 194 12.81 -5.57 -10.83
CA ALA A 194 11.57 -5.83 -10.09
C ALA A 194 11.84 -6.89 -9.02
N GLU A 195 11.35 -6.68 -7.80
CA GLU A 195 11.60 -7.57 -6.65
C GLU A 195 10.41 -8.51 -6.44
N TRP A 196 10.22 -9.46 -7.40
CA TRP A 196 9.23 -10.52 -7.26
C TRP A 196 9.81 -11.71 -6.50
N TRP A 197 9.03 -12.22 -5.54
CA TRP A 197 9.40 -13.33 -4.68
C TRP A 197 8.26 -14.36 -4.62
N GLU A 198 8.59 -15.64 -4.70
CA GLU A 198 7.69 -16.74 -4.35
C GLU A 198 8.23 -17.41 -3.10
N ASP A 199 7.46 -17.33 -2.01
CA ASP A 199 7.86 -17.72 -0.66
C ASP A 199 9.18 -17.04 -0.23
N LEU A 200 10.29 -17.75 -0.16
CA LEU A 200 11.62 -17.21 0.14
C LEU A 200 12.54 -17.13 -1.08
N ALA A 201 12.06 -17.48 -2.26
CA ALA A 201 12.85 -17.52 -3.47
C ALA A 201 12.59 -16.30 -4.37
N TYR A 202 13.66 -15.67 -4.85
CA TYR A 202 13.55 -14.64 -5.87
C TYR A 202 13.06 -15.26 -7.20
N VAL A 203 12.12 -14.58 -7.86
CA VAL A 203 11.57 -14.99 -9.15
C VAL A 203 12.37 -14.32 -10.26
N ASP A 204 13.25 -15.07 -10.92
CA ASP A 204 14.10 -14.55 -12.00
C ASP A 204 13.35 -14.21 -13.28
N THR A 205 12.28 -14.94 -13.57
CA THR A 205 11.48 -14.80 -14.80
C THR A 205 10.00 -14.88 -14.51
N LEU A 206 9.21 -14.02 -15.16
CA LEU A 206 7.76 -14.07 -15.15
C LEU A 206 7.25 -14.82 -16.39
N PRO A 207 6.05 -15.43 -16.35
CA PRO A 207 5.43 -16.03 -17.54
C PRO A 207 5.33 -15.05 -18.70
N GLU A 208 5.37 -15.56 -19.95
CA GLU A 208 5.31 -14.73 -21.15
C GLU A 208 3.99 -13.94 -21.26
N ASP A 209 2.89 -14.55 -20.77
CA ASP A 209 1.55 -13.97 -20.73
C ASP A 209 1.23 -13.27 -19.40
N PHE A 210 2.27 -12.90 -18.63
CA PHE A 210 2.09 -12.21 -17.33
C PHE A 210 1.33 -10.90 -17.50
N TYR A 211 0.31 -10.70 -16.66
CA TYR A 211 -0.31 -9.41 -16.34
C TYR A 211 -0.62 -9.41 -14.84
N SER A 212 -0.09 -8.45 -14.09
CA SER A 212 -0.03 -8.48 -12.63
C SER A 212 -1.39 -8.79 -11.99
N SER A 213 -2.45 -8.02 -12.32
CA SER A 213 -3.77 -8.19 -11.68
C SER A 213 -4.37 -9.57 -11.94
N ARG A 214 -4.16 -10.13 -13.14
CA ARG A 214 -4.60 -11.50 -13.47
C ARG A 214 -3.79 -12.53 -12.69
N PHE A 215 -2.48 -12.44 -12.77
CA PHE A 215 -1.58 -13.45 -12.21
C PHE A 215 -1.65 -13.53 -10.69
N ILE A 216 -1.78 -12.38 -10.01
CA ILE A 216 -1.99 -12.29 -8.56
C ILE A 216 -3.22 -13.12 -8.14
N VAL A 217 -4.33 -13.00 -8.88
CA VAL A 217 -5.56 -13.75 -8.60
C VAL A 217 -5.40 -15.22 -8.96
N ASP A 218 -4.78 -15.56 -10.09
CA ASP A 218 -4.52 -16.95 -10.49
C ASP A 218 -3.69 -17.69 -9.44
N ARG A 219 -2.64 -17.05 -8.90
CA ARG A 219 -1.83 -17.61 -7.82
C ARG A 219 -2.62 -17.79 -6.53
N MET A 220 -3.48 -16.84 -6.15
CA MET A 220 -4.33 -16.97 -4.96
C MET A 220 -5.30 -18.13 -5.10
N ILE A 221 -5.97 -18.27 -6.25
CA ILE A 221 -6.85 -19.40 -6.53
C ILE A 221 -6.08 -20.74 -6.44
N SER A 222 -4.86 -20.80 -6.99
CA SER A 222 -4.00 -21.99 -6.89
C SER A 222 -3.72 -22.34 -5.43
N TYR A 223 -3.25 -21.39 -4.62
CA TYR A 223 -2.96 -21.62 -3.20
C TYR A 223 -4.18 -22.08 -2.41
N LEU A 224 -5.32 -21.42 -2.61
CA LEU A 224 -6.56 -21.78 -1.94
C LEU A 224 -7.12 -23.14 -2.40
N SER A 225 -6.81 -23.58 -3.63
CA SER A 225 -7.22 -24.91 -4.14
C SER A 225 -6.44 -26.05 -3.50
N GLU A 226 -5.19 -25.78 -3.09
CA GLU A 226 -4.30 -26.73 -2.42
C GLU A 226 -4.53 -26.78 -0.90
N ALA A 227 -5.17 -25.73 -0.32
CA ALA A 227 -5.42 -25.61 1.11
C ALA A 227 -6.46 -26.65 1.62
N ASP A 228 -6.32 -27.08 2.87
CA ASP A 228 -7.32 -27.90 3.53
C ASP A 228 -8.65 -27.15 3.62
N LYS A 229 -9.72 -27.80 3.18
CA LYS A 229 -11.06 -27.22 3.18
C LYS A 229 -11.68 -27.11 4.58
N ALA A 230 -11.15 -27.87 5.55
CA ALA A 230 -11.62 -27.86 6.93
C ALA A 230 -11.03 -26.71 7.75
N GLU A 231 -9.90 -26.14 7.33
CA GLU A 231 -9.25 -25.04 8.01
C GLU A 231 -9.71 -23.68 7.49
N PRO A 232 -9.97 -22.69 8.39
CA PRO A 232 -10.23 -21.34 7.95
C PRO A 232 -8.95 -20.72 7.36
N PHE A 233 -9.10 -19.87 6.35
CA PHE A 233 -7.96 -19.19 5.73
C PHE A 233 -8.00 -17.67 5.93
N LEU A 234 -6.81 -17.08 5.95
CA LEU A 234 -6.58 -15.69 5.62
C LEU A 234 -5.99 -15.61 4.22
N SER A 235 -6.62 -14.91 3.29
CA SER A 235 -6.04 -14.58 2.00
C SER A 235 -5.92 -13.06 1.84
N VAL A 236 -4.72 -12.60 1.50
CA VAL A 236 -4.43 -11.20 1.21
C VAL A 236 -4.14 -11.07 -0.28
N VAL A 237 -5.02 -10.39 -1.01
CA VAL A 237 -4.84 -10.08 -2.44
C VAL A 237 -4.50 -8.60 -2.55
N SER A 238 -3.27 -8.31 -2.92
CA SER A 238 -2.71 -6.96 -2.90
C SER A 238 -2.37 -6.53 -4.33
N PHE A 239 -3.29 -5.80 -4.97
CA PHE A 239 -3.12 -5.33 -6.34
C PHE A 239 -2.07 -4.21 -6.43
N GLN A 240 -1.47 -4.02 -7.63
CA GLN A 240 -0.68 -2.85 -7.99
C GLN A 240 -1.52 -1.72 -8.61
N ALA A 241 -2.82 -1.92 -8.81
CA ALA A 241 -3.71 -0.92 -9.39
C ALA A 241 -4.15 0.10 -8.33
N ASN A 242 -3.90 1.41 -8.54
CA ASN A 242 -3.45 2.13 -9.76
C ASN A 242 -2.02 2.69 -9.67
N HIS A 243 -1.08 2.02 -9.04
CA HIS A 243 0.29 2.53 -8.92
C HIS A 243 0.98 2.64 -10.29
N ILE A 244 1.91 3.60 -10.44
CA ILE A 244 2.75 3.72 -11.64
C ILE A 244 3.73 2.54 -11.77
N PRO A 245 4.03 2.09 -13.01
CA PRO A 245 3.45 2.52 -14.27
C PRO A 245 1.99 2.08 -14.37
N VAL A 246 1.14 3.01 -14.77
CA VAL A 246 -0.27 2.68 -14.99
C VAL A 246 -0.39 1.93 -16.31
N GLN A 247 -0.87 0.69 -16.26
CA GLN A 247 -0.90 -0.21 -17.42
C GLN A 247 -2.13 -1.13 -17.33
N ALA A 248 -2.80 -1.32 -18.45
CA ALA A 248 -3.99 -2.18 -18.54
C ALA A 248 -4.15 -2.80 -19.93
N PRO A 249 -4.81 -3.96 -20.05
CA PRO A 249 -5.21 -4.51 -21.33
C PRO A 249 -6.14 -3.54 -22.08
N ARG A 250 -5.94 -3.45 -23.40
CA ARG A 250 -6.60 -2.49 -24.27
C ARG A 250 -8.12 -2.52 -24.17
N GLU A 251 -8.70 -3.71 -24.04
CA GLU A 251 -10.16 -3.87 -23.91
C GLU A 251 -10.79 -3.14 -22.71
N TYR A 252 -10.03 -2.90 -21.64
CA TYR A 252 -10.49 -2.09 -20.51
C TYR A 252 -10.30 -0.60 -20.78
N VAL A 253 -9.15 -0.21 -21.34
CA VAL A 253 -8.83 1.18 -21.64
C VAL A 253 -9.82 1.80 -22.62
N GLU A 254 -10.17 1.11 -23.71
CA GLU A 254 -11.07 1.58 -24.76
C GLU A 254 -12.49 1.88 -24.26
N ARG A 255 -12.91 1.29 -23.14
CA ARG A 255 -14.24 1.56 -22.53
C ARG A 255 -14.40 3.00 -22.01
N TYR A 256 -13.29 3.68 -21.82
CA TYR A 256 -13.25 5.06 -21.31
C TYR A 256 -12.92 6.09 -22.38
N ASN A 257 -13.00 5.74 -23.66
CA ASN A 257 -12.79 6.67 -24.76
C ASN A 257 -13.73 7.88 -24.64
N GLY A 258 -13.15 9.10 -24.58
CA GLY A 258 -13.88 10.36 -24.45
C GLY A 258 -14.42 10.70 -23.06
N VAL A 259 -14.29 9.82 -22.07
CA VAL A 259 -14.84 10.03 -20.71
C VAL A 259 -14.12 11.17 -19.97
N TYR A 260 -12.86 11.42 -20.30
CA TYR A 260 -11.97 12.37 -19.60
C TYR A 260 -11.59 13.59 -20.45
N ASP A 261 -12.23 13.80 -21.60
CA ASP A 261 -11.90 14.88 -22.54
C ASP A 261 -12.28 16.28 -22.01
N ASP A 262 -13.19 16.35 -21.03
CA ASP A 262 -13.62 17.58 -20.37
C ASP A 262 -12.73 17.99 -19.17
N GLY A 263 -11.76 17.15 -18.80
CA GLY A 263 -10.67 17.46 -17.87
C GLY A 263 -10.95 17.15 -16.40
N TRP A 264 -9.93 17.43 -15.61
CA TRP A 264 -9.91 17.04 -14.20
C TRP A 264 -10.81 17.88 -13.31
N GLU A 265 -11.04 19.18 -13.59
CA GLU A 265 -11.99 20.00 -12.83
C GLU A 265 -13.43 19.50 -13.03
N ALA A 266 -13.77 19.12 -14.26
CA ALA A 266 -15.07 18.55 -14.56
C ALA A 266 -15.27 17.20 -13.87
N LEU A 267 -14.23 16.33 -13.85
CA LEU A 267 -14.26 15.07 -13.11
C LEU A 267 -14.41 15.32 -11.61
N ALA A 268 -13.63 16.23 -11.02
CA ALA A 268 -13.72 16.57 -9.59
C ALA A 268 -15.13 17.04 -9.20
N ASN A 269 -15.75 17.89 -10.03
CA ASN A 269 -17.12 18.36 -9.80
C ASN A 269 -18.15 17.22 -9.88
N ARG A 270 -18.03 16.32 -10.86
CA ARG A 270 -18.92 15.15 -10.95
C ARG A 270 -18.81 14.25 -9.72
N ARG A 271 -17.60 13.97 -9.28
CA ARG A 271 -17.33 13.11 -8.12
C ARG A 271 -17.74 13.75 -6.81
N HIS A 272 -17.54 15.06 -6.66
CA HIS A 272 -18.06 15.83 -5.54
C HIS A 272 -19.60 15.69 -5.45
N ALA A 273 -20.30 15.96 -6.55
CA ALA A 273 -21.75 15.81 -6.59
C ALA A 273 -22.21 14.38 -6.27
N ALA A 274 -21.52 13.36 -6.82
CA ALA A 274 -21.83 11.96 -6.56
C ALA A 274 -21.55 11.55 -5.10
N ALA A 275 -20.51 12.09 -4.45
CA ALA A 275 -20.20 11.83 -3.05
C ALA A 275 -21.30 12.39 -2.13
N ILE A 276 -21.82 13.59 -2.41
CA ILE A 276 -22.97 14.19 -1.71
C ILE A 276 -24.23 13.36 -1.92
N GLU A 277 -24.56 13.03 -3.18
CA GLU A 277 -25.74 12.24 -3.53
C GLU A 277 -25.76 10.89 -2.80
N ARG A 278 -24.60 10.26 -2.66
CA ARG A 278 -24.43 8.98 -1.96
C ARG A 278 -24.34 9.13 -0.43
N GLY A 279 -24.35 10.35 0.11
CA GLY A 279 -24.21 10.59 1.55
C GLY A 279 -22.86 10.13 2.11
N LEU A 280 -21.79 10.28 1.33
CA LEU A 280 -20.43 9.97 1.77
C LEU A 280 -19.79 11.15 2.50
N VAL A 281 -20.26 12.35 2.21
CA VAL A 281 -19.88 13.62 2.82
C VAL A 281 -21.15 14.47 3.07
N PRO A 282 -21.10 15.51 3.94
CA PRO A 282 -22.22 16.43 4.15
C PRO A 282 -22.69 17.09 2.85
N ALA A 283 -24.00 17.42 2.81
CA ALA A 283 -24.64 18.02 1.62
C ALA A 283 -24.10 19.43 1.27
N ASP A 284 -23.58 20.13 2.25
CA ASP A 284 -23.00 21.47 2.15
C ASP A 284 -21.47 21.48 2.02
N THR A 285 -20.87 20.30 1.81
CA THR A 285 -19.41 20.19 1.54
C THR A 285 -19.02 21.10 0.38
N PRO A 286 -18.08 22.03 0.54
CA PRO A 286 -17.65 22.90 -0.54
C PRO A 286 -17.01 22.13 -1.71
N VAL A 287 -17.11 22.67 -2.91
CA VAL A 287 -16.33 22.15 -4.05
C VAL A 287 -14.84 22.27 -3.71
N PRO A 288 -14.05 21.19 -3.83
CA PRO A 288 -12.66 21.19 -3.42
C PRO A 288 -11.84 22.16 -4.29
N GLN A 289 -10.96 22.90 -3.65
CA GLN A 289 -9.95 23.69 -4.33
C GLN A 289 -8.71 22.82 -4.55
N PHE A 290 -8.21 22.81 -5.77
CA PHE A 290 -6.98 22.11 -6.05
C PHE A 290 -5.79 22.79 -5.37
N PRO A 291 -4.80 22.03 -4.88
CA PRO A 291 -3.57 22.59 -4.33
C PRO A 291 -2.92 23.60 -5.28
N GLN A 292 -2.31 24.65 -4.72
CA GLN A 292 -1.59 25.66 -5.51
C GLN A 292 -0.47 25.01 -6.34
N GLY A 293 -0.30 25.50 -7.58
CA GLY A 293 0.74 25.01 -8.49
C GLY A 293 0.28 23.90 -9.42
N LEU A 294 -0.96 23.38 -9.29
CA LEU A 294 -1.57 22.52 -10.29
C LEU A 294 -2.01 23.36 -11.50
N ARG A 295 -2.01 22.72 -12.67
CA ARG A 295 -2.40 23.39 -13.94
C ARG A 295 -3.91 23.38 -14.08
N ASN A 296 -4.48 24.39 -14.75
CA ASN A 296 -5.86 24.32 -15.19
C ASN A 296 -5.94 23.53 -16.50
N TRP A 297 -7.01 22.77 -16.70
CA TRP A 297 -7.23 22.03 -17.95
C TRP A 297 -7.27 22.95 -19.17
N SER A 298 -7.87 24.14 -19.00
CA SER A 298 -7.96 25.15 -20.06
C SER A 298 -6.60 25.65 -20.58
N ASP A 299 -5.55 25.57 -19.75
CA ASP A 299 -4.23 26.08 -20.09
C ASP A 299 -3.40 25.11 -20.93
N LEU A 300 -3.88 23.86 -21.09
CA LEU A 300 -3.18 22.83 -21.86
C LEU A 300 -3.38 22.99 -23.38
N SER A 301 -2.34 22.62 -24.13
CA SER A 301 -2.45 22.41 -25.58
C SER A 301 -3.41 21.23 -25.88
N PRO A 302 -4.00 21.15 -27.09
CA PRO A 302 -4.82 20.00 -27.50
C PRO A 302 -4.09 18.66 -27.36
N GLU A 303 -2.79 18.63 -27.69
CA GLU A 303 -1.92 17.45 -27.58
C GLU A 303 -1.72 17.03 -26.13
N ASP A 304 -1.48 18.01 -25.22
CA ASP A 304 -1.32 17.74 -23.79
C ASP A 304 -2.63 17.26 -23.15
N ARG A 305 -3.78 17.81 -23.57
CA ARG A 305 -5.11 17.32 -23.13
C ARG A 305 -5.34 15.89 -23.56
N ALA A 306 -5.07 15.55 -24.82
CA ALA A 306 -5.21 14.19 -25.32
C ALA A 306 -4.31 13.21 -24.54
N ALA A 307 -3.06 13.61 -24.27
CA ALA A 307 -2.14 12.80 -23.47
C ALA A 307 -2.60 12.64 -22.01
N ALA A 308 -3.09 13.71 -21.38
CA ALA A 308 -3.60 13.66 -20.02
C ALA A 308 -4.87 12.80 -19.91
N ALA A 309 -5.83 12.96 -20.85
CA ALA A 309 -7.03 12.14 -20.91
C ALA A 309 -6.68 10.66 -21.09
N MET A 310 -5.77 10.33 -22.02
CA MET A 310 -5.34 8.94 -22.25
C MET A 310 -4.68 8.34 -21.00
N ASN A 311 -3.82 9.06 -20.28
CA ASN A 311 -3.26 8.56 -19.02
C ASN A 311 -4.38 8.20 -18.00
N ARG A 312 -5.43 9.03 -17.89
CA ARG A 312 -6.58 8.75 -17.00
C ARG A 312 -7.42 7.58 -17.48
N GLN A 313 -7.60 7.42 -18.80
CA GLN A 313 -8.26 6.25 -19.38
C GLN A 313 -7.56 4.96 -19.00
N VAL A 314 -6.22 4.93 -19.11
CA VAL A 314 -5.42 3.76 -18.72
C VAL A 314 -5.59 3.45 -17.23
N ALA A 315 -5.60 4.47 -16.36
CA ALA A 315 -5.82 4.29 -14.93
C ALA A 315 -7.22 3.71 -14.64
N ALA A 316 -8.25 4.20 -15.30
CA ALA A 316 -9.60 3.66 -15.16
C ALA A 316 -9.67 2.19 -15.64
N GLY A 317 -9.05 1.89 -16.78
CA GLY A 317 -8.97 0.52 -17.29
C GLY A 317 -8.18 -0.41 -16.37
N MET A 318 -7.13 0.08 -15.70
CA MET A 318 -6.34 -0.71 -14.76
C MET A 318 -7.15 -1.10 -13.51
N LEU A 319 -7.94 -0.17 -12.97
CA LEU A 319 -8.82 -0.45 -11.85
C LEU A 319 -9.98 -1.39 -12.22
N GLU A 320 -10.61 -1.18 -13.41
CA GLU A 320 -11.63 -2.10 -13.90
C GLU A 320 -11.08 -3.53 -14.13
N ALA A 321 -9.85 -3.66 -14.63
CA ALA A 321 -9.20 -4.96 -14.77
C ALA A 321 -8.97 -5.64 -13.41
N ALA A 322 -8.58 -4.87 -12.38
CA ALA A 322 -8.44 -5.40 -11.01
C ALA A 322 -9.80 -5.89 -10.47
N ASP A 323 -10.87 -5.11 -10.62
CA ASP A 323 -12.24 -5.51 -10.26
C ASP A 323 -12.68 -6.79 -10.98
N HIS A 324 -12.43 -6.87 -12.31
CA HIS A 324 -12.76 -8.07 -13.09
C HIS A 324 -12.05 -9.32 -12.53
N HIS A 325 -10.74 -9.23 -12.28
CA HIS A 325 -9.98 -10.37 -11.76
C HIS A 325 -10.36 -10.71 -10.32
N TYR A 326 -10.67 -9.72 -9.48
CA TYR A 326 -11.29 -9.96 -8.18
C TYR A 326 -12.60 -10.74 -8.32
N GLY A 327 -13.47 -10.37 -9.27
CA GLY A 327 -14.70 -11.11 -9.58
C GLY A 327 -14.47 -12.59 -9.92
N ARG A 328 -13.35 -12.94 -10.56
CA ARG A 328 -12.96 -14.34 -10.81
C ARG A 328 -12.66 -15.10 -9.52
N LEU A 329 -11.98 -14.47 -8.58
CA LEU A 329 -11.74 -15.07 -7.25
C LEU A 329 -13.05 -15.27 -6.48
N VAL A 330 -13.94 -14.28 -6.50
CA VAL A 330 -15.28 -14.40 -5.88
C VAL A 330 -16.09 -15.51 -6.52
N SER A 331 -16.07 -15.66 -7.85
CA SER A 331 -16.75 -16.75 -8.56
C SER A 331 -16.21 -18.11 -8.12
N TRP A 332 -14.90 -18.25 -8.04
CA TRP A 332 -14.25 -19.47 -7.55
C TRP A 332 -14.64 -19.80 -6.09
N LEU A 333 -14.69 -18.77 -5.21
CA LEU A 333 -15.13 -18.96 -3.81
C LEU A 333 -16.60 -19.43 -3.75
N ARG A 334 -17.49 -18.92 -4.62
CA ARG A 334 -18.88 -19.37 -4.74
C ARG A 334 -18.98 -20.80 -5.24
N GLU A 335 -18.27 -21.14 -6.30
CA GLU A 335 -18.25 -22.49 -6.89
C GLU A 335 -17.73 -23.55 -5.90
N THR A 336 -16.81 -23.17 -5.03
CA THR A 336 -16.25 -24.05 -3.99
C THR A 336 -17.03 -24.04 -2.67
N GLY A 337 -18.14 -23.24 -2.58
CA GLY A 337 -19.00 -23.14 -1.40
C GLY A 337 -18.35 -22.40 -0.22
N ARG A 338 -17.28 -21.62 -0.46
CA ARG A 338 -16.55 -20.90 0.59
C ARG A 338 -17.00 -19.45 0.77
N TYR A 339 -17.64 -18.86 -0.25
CA TYR A 339 -17.96 -17.42 -0.26
C TYR A 339 -18.85 -16.96 0.89
N ASP A 340 -19.89 -17.72 1.21
CA ASP A 340 -20.87 -17.32 2.24
C ASP A 340 -20.27 -17.31 3.65
N ASN A 341 -19.20 -18.10 3.88
CA ASN A 341 -18.43 -18.06 5.13
C ASN A 341 -17.13 -17.25 4.99
N THR A 342 -17.06 -16.28 4.10
CA THR A 342 -15.87 -15.41 3.92
C THR A 342 -16.19 -13.98 4.28
N LEU A 343 -15.46 -13.44 5.26
CA LEU A 343 -15.38 -12.01 5.54
C LEU A 343 -14.49 -11.36 4.49
N VAL A 344 -15.07 -10.50 3.67
CA VAL A 344 -14.37 -9.75 2.61
C VAL A 344 -14.13 -8.33 3.09
N LEU A 345 -12.89 -7.85 2.92
CA LEU A 345 -12.52 -6.45 3.17
C LEU A 345 -11.80 -5.91 1.93
N ILE A 346 -12.19 -4.72 1.48
CA ILE A 346 -11.60 -4.03 0.33
C ILE A 346 -11.17 -2.64 0.80
N ILE A 347 -9.88 -2.32 0.65
CA ILE A 347 -9.26 -1.12 1.22
C ILE A 347 -8.25 -0.57 0.23
N SER A 348 -8.06 0.76 0.16
CA SER A 348 -6.86 1.34 -0.45
C SER A 348 -5.78 1.55 0.60
N ASP A 349 -4.52 1.43 0.22
CA ASP A 349 -3.40 1.65 1.14
C ASP A 349 -3.04 3.13 1.32
N ASN A 350 -3.40 4.00 0.39
CA ASN A 350 -3.30 5.46 0.50
C ASN A 350 -4.19 6.14 -0.54
N GLY A 351 -4.23 7.47 -0.50
CA GLY A 351 -4.89 8.26 -1.51
C GLY A 351 -4.25 8.15 -2.89
N PRO A 352 -4.84 8.78 -3.93
CA PRO A 352 -4.51 8.53 -5.34
C PRO A 352 -3.10 8.95 -5.71
N GLU A 353 -2.51 8.18 -6.63
CA GLU A 353 -1.18 8.39 -7.20
C GLU A 353 -1.06 9.75 -7.90
N TYR A 354 -0.11 10.57 -7.47
CA TYR A 354 0.10 11.92 -8.01
C TYR A 354 1.37 12.05 -8.85
N ASN A 355 2.24 11.04 -8.83
CA ASN A 355 3.53 11.16 -9.47
C ASN A 355 3.41 11.50 -10.96
N ASN A 356 4.21 12.46 -11.36
CA ASN A 356 4.44 12.83 -12.75
C ASN A 356 5.94 12.71 -13.06
N PRO A 357 6.42 11.49 -13.32
CA PRO A 357 7.83 11.27 -13.56
C PRO A 357 8.36 12.03 -14.80
N GLY A 358 7.46 12.44 -15.69
CA GLY A 358 7.81 13.29 -16.83
C GLY A 358 8.32 14.69 -16.45
N ARG A 359 8.11 15.15 -15.22
CA ARG A 359 8.69 16.41 -14.70
C ARG A 359 10.15 16.25 -14.27
N LEU A 360 10.57 15.05 -13.88
CA LEU A 360 11.91 14.76 -13.37
C LEU A 360 12.87 14.45 -14.53
N MET A 361 13.95 15.23 -14.67
CA MET A 361 14.92 15.04 -15.77
C MET A 361 15.68 13.71 -15.66
N SER A 362 16.05 13.29 -14.44
CA SER A 362 16.68 12.01 -14.18
C SER A 362 15.81 10.85 -14.65
N PHE A 363 14.50 10.94 -14.40
CA PHE A 363 13.55 9.93 -14.79
C PHE A 363 13.31 9.89 -16.31
N ARG A 364 13.21 11.03 -16.97
CA ARG A 364 13.08 11.10 -18.44
C ARG A 364 14.24 10.44 -19.15
N GLY A 365 15.46 10.70 -18.66
CA GLY A 365 16.68 10.03 -19.16
C GLY A 365 16.63 8.52 -18.95
N TRP A 366 16.20 8.08 -17.78
CA TRP A 366 16.05 6.67 -17.46
C TRP A 366 15.00 5.97 -18.32
N LEU A 367 13.81 6.54 -18.50
CA LEU A 367 12.77 5.97 -19.38
C LEU A 367 13.28 5.69 -20.78
N ALA A 368 14.05 6.63 -21.35
CA ALA A 368 14.66 6.44 -22.67
C ALA A 368 15.62 5.25 -22.71
N THR A 369 16.34 4.97 -21.61
CA THR A 369 17.27 3.81 -21.52
C THR A 369 16.52 2.48 -21.34
N GLN A 370 15.29 2.51 -20.80
CA GLN A 370 14.47 1.31 -20.56
C GLN A 370 13.65 0.89 -21.79
N GLY A 371 13.60 1.70 -22.85
CA GLY A 371 12.86 1.40 -24.06
C GLY A 371 11.32 1.48 -23.90
N TYR A 372 10.83 2.20 -22.89
CA TYR A 372 9.39 2.44 -22.75
C TYR A 372 8.86 3.41 -23.83
N SER A 373 7.78 3.03 -24.48
CA SER A 373 7.03 3.90 -25.39
C SER A 373 6.04 4.79 -24.63
N ARG A 374 5.79 5.96 -25.19
CA ARG A 374 4.74 6.88 -24.76
C ARG A 374 3.77 7.24 -25.87
N ALA A 375 3.74 6.41 -26.92
CA ALA A 375 2.80 6.57 -28.02
C ALA A 375 1.36 6.40 -27.51
N LEU A 376 0.49 7.37 -27.80
CA LEU A 376 -0.86 7.42 -27.23
C LEU A 376 -1.76 6.27 -27.70
N ASP A 377 -1.53 5.79 -28.91
CA ASP A 377 -2.30 4.69 -29.52
C ASP A 377 -2.07 3.32 -28.88
N THR A 378 -0.97 3.17 -28.13
CA THR A 378 -0.62 1.93 -27.41
C THR A 378 -0.45 2.13 -25.91
N LEU A 379 -0.70 3.34 -25.42
CA LEU A 379 -0.46 3.68 -24.00
C LEU A 379 -1.29 2.78 -23.07
N GLY A 380 -0.63 2.20 -22.09
CA GLY A 380 -1.17 1.20 -21.14
C GLY A 380 -0.81 -0.24 -21.50
N GLU A 381 -0.47 -0.54 -22.75
CA GLU A 381 -0.08 -1.87 -23.20
C GLU A 381 1.38 -2.20 -22.78
N LYS A 382 1.76 -3.46 -22.97
CA LYS A 382 3.11 -3.95 -22.73
C LYS A 382 4.18 -3.07 -23.40
N GLY A 383 5.21 -2.71 -22.64
CA GLY A 383 6.28 -1.85 -23.16
C GLY A 383 5.99 -0.36 -23.16
N THR A 384 4.88 0.08 -22.56
CA THR A 384 4.55 1.50 -22.41
C THR A 384 4.60 1.96 -20.95
N TYR A 385 4.67 3.26 -20.72
CA TYR A 385 4.71 3.84 -19.37
C TYR A 385 3.74 5.01 -19.26
N ALA A 386 2.65 4.84 -18.51
CA ALA A 386 1.69 5.87 -18.19
C ALA A 386 1.76 6.27 -16.72
N TRP A 387 1.28 7.48 -16.40
CA TRP A 387 1.14 8.03 -15.04
C TRP A 387 -0.08 8.92 -14.93
N ILE A 388 -0.63 9.06 -13.73
CA ILE A 388 -1.83 9.86 -13.49
C ILE A 388 -1.48 11.35 -13.42
N GLY A 389 -0.58 11.72 -12.52
CA GLY A 389 -0.22 13.12 -12.25
C GLY A 389 -1.12 13.79 -11.22
N PRO A 390 -0.65 14.92 -10.66
CA PRO A 390 -1.27 15.52 -9.48
C PRO A 390 -2.67 16.11 -9.75
N GLU A 391 -2.93 16.56 -10.96
CA GLU A 391 -4.23 17.15 -11.32
C GLU A 391 -5.34 16.07 -11.33
N TRP A 392 -5.09 14.92 -11.94
CA TRP A 392 -6.02 13.80 -11.89
C TRP A 392 -6.09 13.15 -10.51
N ALA A 393 -4.99 13.16 -9.74
CA ALA A 393 -5.01 12.69 -8.36
C ALA A 393 -5.94 13.54 -7.50
N ALA A 394 -5.88 14.87 -7.62
CA ALA A 394 -6.79 15.78 -6.93
C ALA A 394 -8.26 15.52 -7.32
N ALA A 395 -8.53 15.25 -8.60
CA ALA A 395 -9.87 14.88 -9.06
C ALA A 395 -10.34 13.53 -8.48
N SER A 396 -9.44 12.55 -8.36
CA SER A 396 -9.73 11.23 -7.77
C SER A 396 -9.97 11.28 -6.26
N ALA A 397 -9.33 12.22 -5.57
CA ALA A 397 -9.54 12.43 -4.14
C ALA A 397 -10.84 13.21 -3.84
N SER A 398 -11.39 13.97 -4.81
CA SER A 398 -12.56 14.82 -4.60
C SER A 398 -13.71 14.09 -3.87
N PRO A 399 -14.35 14.72 -2.86
CA PRO A 399 -14.25 16.12 -2.44
C PRO A 399 -13.13 16.43 -1.43
N LEU A 400 -12.22 15.50 -1.16
CA LEU A 400 -11.16 15.64 -0.18
C LEU A 400 -9.98 16.43 -0.75
N SER A 401 -9.17 17.06 0.12
CA SER A 401 -8.02 17.85 -0.26
C SER A 401 -6.74 17.01 -0.38
N PHE A 402 -5.85 17.37 -1.29
CA PHE A 402 -4.58 16.70 -1.55
C PHE A 402 -4.72 15.25 -2.03
N PHE A 403 -3.63 14.48 -1.93
CA PHE A 403 -3.46 13.14 -2.50
C PHE A 403 -2.25 12.45 -1.84
N LYS A 404 -1.89 11.25 -2.28
CA LYS A 404 -0.72 10.48 -1.82
C LYS A 404 0.48 11.36 -1.46
N PHE A 405 1.25 10.98 -0.46
CA PHE A 405 2.37 11.70 0.14
C PHE A 405 2.00 12.97 0.92
N HIS A 406 0.74 13.31 1.08
CA HIS A 406 0.32 14.52 1.81
C HIS A 406 -0.66 14.17 2.93
N ALA A 407 -0.52 14.90 4.05
CA ALA A 407 -1.34 14.70 5.23
C ALA A 407 -2.74 15.33 5.14
N GLY A 408 -3.17 15.80 3.96
CA GLY A 408 -4.55 16.18 3.68
C GLY A 408 -5.48 14.97 3.62
N GLU A 409 -6.80 15.19 3.78
CA GLU A 409 -7.78 14.11 3.78
C GLU A 409 -7.70 13.24 2.52
N GLY A 410 -7.47 13.81 1.34
CA GLY A 410 -7.34 13.04 0.10
C GLY A 410 -6.10 12.14 0.02
N GLY A 411 -5.09 12.38 0.87
CA GLY A 411 -3.95 11.46 1.02
C GLY A 411 -4.17 10.35 2.04
N LEU A 412 -5.02 10.61 3.05
CA LEU A 412 -5.21 9.76 4.22
C LEU A 412 -6.53 8.98 4.22
N ARG A 413 -7.63 9.61 3.81
CA ARG A 413 -8.98 9.04 3.84
C ARG A 413 -9.27 8.28 2.57
N VAL A 414 -9.52 6.97 2.71
CA VAL A 414 -9.63 6.03 1.60
C VAL A 414 -10.94 5.24 1.67
N PRO A 415 -11.39 4.62 0.55
CA PRO A 415 -12.53 3.73 0.57
C PRO A 415 -12.23 2.48 1.41
N PHE A 416 -13.23 2.08 2.21
CA PHE A 416 -13.22 0.84 2.97
C PHE A 416 -14.58 0.16 2.85
N ILE A 417 -14.58 -1.10 2.42
CA ILE A 417 -15.77 -1.95 2.31
C ILE A 417 -15.52 -3.21 3.13
N ALA A 418 -16.47 -3.61 3.95
CA ALA A 418 -16.49 -4.91 4.62
C ALA A 418 -17.80 -5.62 4.35
N ALA A 419 -17.76 -6.92 4.05
CA ALA A 419 -18.96 -7.71 3.77
C ALA A 419 -18.76 -9.17 4.18
N GLY A 420 -19.81 -9.85 4.62
CA GLY A 420 -19.75 -11.27 4.98
C GLY A 420 -20.29 -11.58 6.37
N PRO A 421 -19.94 -12.73 6.94
CA PRO A 421 -20.46 -13.18 8.23
C PRO A 421 -20.22 -12.16 9.33
N GLY A 422 -21.29 -11.78 10.04
CA GLY A 422 -21.23 -10.86 11.16
C GLY A 422 -21.10 -9.38 10.80
N VAL A 423 -21.07 -9.01 9.53
CA VAL A 423 -21.07 -7.60 9.08
C VAL A 423 -22.49 -7.13 8.85
N GLN A 424 -22.80 -5.91 9.27
CA GLN A 424 -24.10 -5.27 9.03
C GLN A 424 -24.25 -4.96 7.54
N ALA A 425 -25.32 -5.49 6.93
CA ALA A 425 -25.58 -5.30 5.50
C ALA A 425 -26.18 -3.93 5.18
N GLY A 426 -25.80 -3.35 4.04
CA GLY A 426 -26.38 -2.11 3.50
C GLY A 426 -26.12 -0.88 4.38
N HIS A 427 -25.07 -0.88 5.20
CA HIS A 427 -24.75 0.16 6.16
C HIS A 427 -23.62 1.08 5.68
N LYS A 428 -23.68 2.35 6.08
CA LYS A 428 -22.59 3.32 5.94
C LYS A 428 -22.29 3.90 7.31
N SER A 429 -21.02 3.87 7.71
CA SER A 429 -20.55 4.47 8.95
C SER A 429 -19.59 5.62 8.67
N GLN A 430 -19.82 6.74 9.34
CA GLN A 430 -18.93 7.92 9.35
C GLN A 430 -17.97 7.91 10.55
N ALA A 431 -17.90 6.81 11.29
CA ALA A 431 -17.05 6.70 12.45
C ALA A 431 -15.57 6.82 12.06
N LEU A 432 -14.86 7.67 12.79
CA LEU A 432 -13.41 7.81 12.67
C LEU A 432 -12.76 6.45 12.96
N SER A 433 -11.95 6.00 12.03
CA SER A 433 -11.25 4.71 12.11
C SER A 433 -9.94 4.74 11.31
N PHE A 434 -9.01 3.82 11.64
CA PHE A 434 -7.64 3.87 11.17
C PHE A 434 -7.12 2.50 10.72
N ALA A 435 -6.08 2.51 9.90
CA ALA A 435 -5.39 1.29 9.45
C ALA A 435 -4.98 0.37 10.60
N THR A 436 -4.59 0.94 11.75
CA THR A 436 -4.22 0.18 12.95
C THR A 436 -5.39 -0.56 13.60
N ASP A 437 -6.63 -0.19 13.29
CA ASP A 437 -7.84 -0.81 13.85
C ASP A 437 -8.23 -2.11 13.13
N LEU A 438 -7.64 -2.36 11.95
CA LEU A 438 -7.97 -3.52 11.13
C LEU A 438 -7.55 -4.84 11.82
N ALA A 439 -6.30 -4.98 12.22
CA ALA A 439 -5.78 -6.23 12.76
C ALA A 439 -6.52 -6.68 14.04
N PRO A 440 -6.75 -5.83 15.06
CA PRO A 440 -7.56 -6.22 16.20
C PRO A 440 -9.01 -6.55 15.80
N GLY A 441 -9.59 -5.88 14.80
CA GLY A 441 -10.91 -6.20 14.26
C GLY A 441 -10.99 -7.58 13.65
N LEU A 442 -9.98 -7.98 12.87
CA LEU A 442 -9.90 -9.32 12.26
C LEU A 442 -9.77 -10.41 13.31
N LEU A 443 -8.99 -10.18 14.36
CA LEU A 443 -8.88 -11.13 15.47
C LEU A 443 -10.23 -11.32 16.18
N ASP A 444 -10.99 -10.26 16.40
CA ASP A 444 -12.34 -10.35 16.99
C ASP A 444 -13.32 -11.14 16.11
N PHE A 445 -13.27 -10.96 14.79
CA PHE A 445 -14.06 -11.78 13.85
C PHE A 445 -13.66 -13.25 13.88
N ALA A 446 -12.36 -13.52 14.03
CA ALA A 446 -11.81 -14.86 14.12
C ALA A 446 -12.01 -15.52 15.50
N GLY A 447 -12.43 -14.76 16.52
CA GLY A 447 -12.43 -15.22 17.92
C GLY A 447 -11.03 -15.56 18.43
N ALA A 448 -10.01 -14.85 17.93
CA ALA A 448 -8.60 -15.09 18.20
C ALA A 448 -8.03 -14.09 19.23
N SER A 449 -7.03 -14.53 19.97
CA SER A 449 -6.27 -13.66 20.87
C SER A 449 -4.95 -13.24 20.24
N PRO A 450 -4.44 -12.03 20.54
CA PRO A 450 -3.12 -11.61 20.08
C PRO A 450 -2.00 -12.53 20.59
N VAL A 451 -1.00 -12.82 19.76
CA VAL A 451 0.25 -13.44 20.23
C VAL A 451 0.93 -12.56 21.26
N GLN A 452 1.54 -13.18 22.25
CA GLN A 452 2.21 -12.48 23.35
C GLN A 452 3.69 -12.25 23.03
N GLY A 453 4.30 -11.28 23.70
CA GLY A 453 5.74 -10.98 23.59
C GLY A 453 6.12 -10.12 22.40
N VAL A 454 5.13 -9.54 21.71
CA VAL A 454 5.29 -8.57 20.61
C VAL A 454 4.71 -7.21 21.00
N GLU A 455 4.95 -6.17 20.20
CA GLU A 455 4.32 -4.85 20.37
C GLU A 455 2.78 -5.00 20.39
N ALA A 456 2.15 -4.32 21.34
CA ALA A 456 0.70 -4.29 21.43
C ALA A 456 0.08 -3.48 20.27
N PHE A 457 -1.15 -3.80 19.89
CA PHE A 457 -1.89 -3.01 18.92
C PHE A 457 -1.95 -1.54 19.32
N SER A 458 -1.73 -0.67 18.37
CA SER A 458 -1.93 0.78 18.53
C SER A 458 -3.39 1.15 18.32
N GLY A 459 -4.11 0.37 17.52
CA GLY A 459 -5.50 0.56 17.16
C GLY A 459 -6.49 -0.14 18.08
N ARG A 460 -7.77 0.00 17.74
CA ARG A 460 -8.94 -0.59 18.42
C ARG A 460 -9.66 -1.53 17.46
N SER A 461 -10.44 -2.47 17.97
CA SER A 461 -11.20 -3.39 17.10
C SER A 461 -12.24 -2.67 16.26
N LEU A 462 -12.22 -2.89 14.93
CA LEU A 462 -13.29 -2.48 14.00
C LEU A 462 -14.56 -3.34 14.14
N ALA A 463 -14.50 -4.52 14.76
CA ALA A 463 -15.59 -5.47 14.74
C ALA A 463 -16.91 -4.94 15.33
N PRO A 464 -16.95 -4.21 16.47
CA PRO A 464 -18.19 -3.63 16.98
C PRO A 464 -18.85 -2.66 15.99
N LEU A 465 -18.04 -1.87 15.27
CA LEU A 465 -18.52 -0.93 14.26
C LEU A 465 -19.11 -1.67 13.05
N LEU A 466 -18.40 -2.65 12.53
CA LEU A 466 -18.82 -3.43 11.35
C LEU A 466 -20.02 -4.33 11.63
N ARG A 467 -20.23 -4.73 12.90
CA ARG A 467 -21.39 -5.48 13.36
C ARG A 467 -22.62 -4.60 13.65
N GLY A 468 -22.48 -3.26 13.56
CA GLY A 468 -23.53 -2.32 13.96
C GLY A 468 -23.83 -2.29 15.46
N GLN A 469 -22.86 -2.69 16.27
CA GLN A 469 -22.95 -2.72 17.74
C GLN A 469 -22.44 -1.45 18.40
N ALA A 470 -21.71 -0.62 17.66
CA ALA A 470 -21.20 0.67 18.10
C ALA A 470 -21.26 1.69 16.96
N GLU A 471 -21.53 2.94 17.30
CA GLU A 471 -21.49 4.07 16.35
C GLU A 471 -20.08 4.67 16.22
N ARG A 472 -19.21 4.43 17.21
CA ARG A 472 -17.80 4.88 17.21
C ARG A 472 -16.93 3.91 18.03
N ILE A 473 -15.66 3.82 17.68
CA ILE A 473 -14.65 3.02 18.38
C ILE A 473 -13.57 3.90 19.03
N HIS A 474 -13.37 5.10 18.54
CA HIS A 474 -12.53 6.12 19.17
C HIS A 474 -13.42 7.15 19.90
N GLY A 475 -13.05 7.47 21.14
CA GLY A 475 -13.73 8.49 21.95
C GLY A 475 -13.35 9.91 21.51
N GLU A 476 -14.11 10.91 21.96
CA GLU A 476 -13.87 12.32 21.62
C GLU A 476 -12.51 12.87 22.11
N SER A 477 -11.95 12.25 23.15
CA SER A 477 -10.64 12.62 23.69
C SER A 477 -9.48 11.75 23.19
N ASP A 478 -9.77 10.70 22.41
CA ASP A 478 -8.72 9.83 21.87
C ASP A 478 -7.95 10.58 20.78
N ALA A 479 -6.64 10.70 20.96
CA ALA A 479 -5.76 11.34 20.01
C ALA A 479 -5.00 10.27 19.21
N VAL A 480 -5.15 10.27 17.89
CA VAL A 480 -4.44 9.35 16.98
C VAL A 480 -3.58 10.18 16.03
N GLY A 481 -2.26 10.01 16.12
CA GLY A 481 -1.30 10.70 15.27
C GLY A 481 -0.91 9.88 14.06
N MET A 482 -0.47 10.57 13.02
CA MET A 482 0.19 10.02 11.84
C MET A 482 1.33 10.94 11.43
N GLU A 483 2.47 10.36 11.07
CA GLU A 483 3.60 11.09 10.52
C GLU A 483 4.26 10.28 9.42
N MET A 484 4.73 10.95 8.39
CA MET A 484 5.52 10.38 7.31
C MET A 484 6.42 11.45 6.70
N SER A 485 7.71 11.43 7.02
CA SER A 485 8.71 12.37 6.45
C SER A 485 8.29 13.85 6.56
N GLY A 486 7.74 14.26 7.73
CA GLY A 486 7.29 15.62 8.00
C GLY A 486 5.83 15.91 7.66
N GLN A 487 5.20 15.11 6.82
CA GLN A 487 3.74 15.12 6.62
C GLN A 487 3.09 14.61 7.90
N SER A 488 2.32 15.44 8.57
CA SER A 488 1.86 15.15 9.92
C SER A 488 0.36 15.41 10.07
N ALA A 489 -0.31 14.53 10.77
CA ALA A 489 -1.71 14.70 11.17
C ALA A 489 -1.93 14.20 12.60
N LEU A 490 -2.88 14.81 13.30
CA LEU A 490 -3.44 14.28 14.54
C LEU A 490 -4.95 14.42 14.51
N PHE A 491 -5.63 13.32 14.79
CA PHE A 491 -7.09 13.26 14.87
C PHE A 491 -7.54 13.22 16.31
N ARG A 492 -8.57 13.99 16.65
CA ARG A 492 -9.20 13.98 17.97
C ARG A 492 -10.67 14.38 17.86
N GLY A 493 -11.57 13.43 18.12
CA GLY A 493 -12.99 13.63 17.88
C GLY A 493 -13.27 13.96 16.41
N ASP A 494 -13.92 15.08 16.16
CA ASP A 494 -14.28 15.55 14.82
C ASP A 494 -13.20 16.44 14.18
N PHE A 495 -12.10 16.69 14.90
CA PHE A 495 -11.06 17.63 14.49
C PHE A 495 -9.76 16.93 14.08
N LYS A 496 -9.07 17.58 13.16
CA LYS A 496 -7.77 17.18 12.67
C LYS A 496 -6.79 18.34 12.66
N LEU A 497 -5.61 18.17 13.27
CA LEU A 497 -4.44 18.96 12.95
C LEU A 497 -3.76 18.38 11.73
N ALA A 498 -3.30 19.23 10.82
CA ALA A 498 -2.50 18.81 9.68
C ALA A 498 -1.34 19.76 9.43
N ARG A 499 -0.19 19.20 9.05
CA ARG A 499 0.98 19.91 8.54
C ARG A 499 1.38 19.31 7.21
N ILE A 500 1.26 20.09 6.15
CA ILE A 500 1.56 19.64 4.80
C ILE A 500 2.86 20.28 4.34
N MET A 501 3.85 19.45 4.01
CA MET A 501 5.18 19.86 3.58
C MET A 501 5.19 20.25 2.10
N ARG A 502 6.30 20.84 1.65
CA ARG A 502 6.54 21.13 0.24
C ARG A 502 6.47 19.87 -0.62
N PRO A 503 6.13 19.99 -1.93
CA PRO A 503 5.99 21.24 -2.72
C PRO A 503 4.61 21.90 -2.63
N TYR A 504 3.55 21.21 -2.18
CA TYR A 504 2.17 21.71 -2.22
C TYR A 504 1.70 22.36 -0.92
N GLY A 505 2.41 22.16 0.20
CA GLY A 505 2.17 22.83 1.47
C GLY A 505 3.29 23.81 1.85
N ASP A 506 3.08 24.54 2.92
CA ASP A 506 4.00 25.55 3.46
C ASP A 506 4.68 25.12 4.79
N GLY A 507 4.36 23.90 5.27
CA GLY A 507 4.87 23.35 6.52
C GLY A 507 4.24 23.94 7.78
N GLN A 508 3.16 24.74 7.65
CA GLN A 508 2.45 25.30 8.80
C GLN A 508 1.36 24.35 9.30
N TRP A 509 1.14 24.34 10.61
CA TRP A 509 0.06 23.60 11.23
C TRP A 509 -1.28 24.31 11.05
N ARG A 510 -2.32 23.56 10.73
CA ARG A 510 -3.71 24.00 10.58
C ARG A 510 -4.65 23.06 11.32
N LEU A 511 -5.80 23.58 11.72
CA LEU A 511 -6.86 22.85 12.41
C LEU A 511 -8.11 22.81 11.55
N PHE A 512 -8.66 21.63 11.33
CA PHE A 512 -9.85 21.41 10.52
C PHE A 512 -10.92 20.63 11.27
N ASP A 513 -12.19 20.88 10.96
CA ASP A 513 -13.36 20.07 11.34
C ASP A 513 -13.66 19.11 10.17
N ILE A 514 -13.09 17.91 10.20
CA ILE A 514 -13.17 16.96 9.08
C ILE A 514 -14.52 16.26 8.91
N VAL A 515 -15.43 16.44 9.85
CA VAL A 515 -16.81 15.93 9.75
C VAL A 515 -17.66 16.91 8.94
N ASN A 516 -17.57 18.21 9.24
CA ASN A 516 -18.36 19.26 8.56
C ASN A 516 -17.62 19.87 7.36
N ASP A 517 -16.30 19.80 7.33
CA ASP A 517 -15.43 20.28 6.25
C ASP A 517 -14.40 19.20 5.85
N PRO A 518 -14.83 18.09 5.24
CA PRO A 518 -13.92 17.01 4.83
C PRO A 518 -12.93 17.44 3.71
N GLY A 519 -13.19 18.57 3.06
CA GLY A 519 -12.31 19.18 2.06
C GLY A 519 -11.21 20.07 2.65
N GLU A 520 -11.18 20.26 4.00
CA GLU A 520 -10.16 21.07 4.70
C GLU A 520 -10.05 22.51 4.16
N ALA A 521 -11.20 23.09 3.78
CA ALA A 521 -11.26 24.41 3.17
C ALA A 521 -11.06 25.56 4.19
N ARG A 522 -11.42 25.34 5.47
CA ARG A 522 -11.41 26.37 6.52
C ARG A 522 -10.46 26.00 7.66
N ASP A 523 -9.38 26.76 7.80
CA ASP A 523 -8.49 26.67 8.96
C ASP A 523 -9.11 27.33 10.19
N LEU A 524 -9.32 26.52 11.24
CA LEU A 524 -9.90 26.93 12.50
C LEU A 524 -8.87 27.29 13.59
N ALA A 525 -7.57 27.23 13.32
CA ALA A 525 -6.51 27.41 14.32
C ALA A 525 -6.64 28.73 15.08
N GLY A 526 -7.00 29.82 14.39
CA GLY A 526 -7.21 31.13 15.01
C GLY A 526 -8.51 31.24 15.81
N GLU A 527 -9.58 30.58 15.38
CA GLU A 527 -10.91 30.62 16.03
C GLU A 527 -11.03 29.67 17.23
N ARG A 528 -10.25 28.58 17.20
CA ARG A 528 -10.26 27.51 18.21
C ARG A 528 -8.86 27.35 18.82
N ALA A 529 -8.24 28.48 19.21
CA ALA A 529 -6.85 28.51 19.68
C ALA A 529 -6.58 27.57 20.88
N ASP A 530 -7.54 27.41 21.80
CA ASP A 530 -7.40 26.50 22.94
C ASP A 530 -7.39 25.02 22.48
N LEU A 531 -8.26 24.65 21.53
CA LEU A 531 -8.28 23.31 20.96
C LEU A 531 -7.01 23.03 20.14
N PHE A 532 -6.58 24.01 19.33
CA PHE A 532 -5.34 23.93 18.58
C PHE A 532 -4.14 23.66 19.50
N ALA A 533 -4.00 24.42 20.57
CA ALA A 533 -2.92 24.24 21.54
C ALA A 533 -2.99 22.88 22.24
N ALA A 534 -4.20 22.42 22.62
CA ALA A 534 -4.36 21.11 23.24
C ALA A 534 -3.98 19.96 22.29
N MET A 535 -4.42 20.03 21.02
CA MET A 535 -4.09 19.02 20.01
C MET A 535 -2.62 19.05 19.61
N MET A 536 -1.94 20.21 19.63
CA MET A 536 -0.49 20.30 19.47
C MET A 536 0.26 19.56 20.58
N ALA A 537 -0.19 19.70 21.83
CA ALA A 537 0.39 18.95 22.95
C ALA A 537 0.16 17.43 22.82
N ASP A 538 -1.02 17.02 22.31
CA ASP A 538 -1.29 15.61 21.99
C ASP A 538 -0.37 15.10 20.88
N TYR A 539 -0.06 15.91 19.86
CA TYR A 539 0.86 15.54 18.78
C TYR A 539 2.30 15.39 19.29
N GLU A 540 2.78 16.30 20.14
CA GLU A 540 4.09 16.16 20.79
C GLU A 540 4.17 14.89 21.66
N ALA A 541 3.08 14.53 22.35
CA ALA A 541 2.99 13.29 23.11
C ALA A 541 3.02 12.06 22.19
N TYR A 542 2.37 12.12 21.02
CA TYR A 542 2.44 11.09 19.98
C TYR A 542 3.88 10.89 19.48
N GLU A 543 4.56 11.97 19.07
CA GLU A 543 5.95 11.90 18.59
C GLU A 543 6.87 11.22 19.62
N LYS A 544 6.74 11.64 20.87
CA LYS A 544 7.52 11.05 21.97
C LYS A 544 7.18 9.58 22.22
N ARG A 545 5.91 9.22 22.20
CA ARG A 545 5.43 7.86 22.45
C ARG A 545 5.93 6.88 21.41
N PHE A 546 5.86 7.26 20.13
CA PHE A 546 6.16 6.38 19.01
C PHE A 546 7.61 6.52 18.50
N GLY A 547 8.36 7.52 18.99
CA GLY A 547 9.76 7.73 18.63
C GLY A 547 9.92 8.35 17.23
N VAL A 548 9.02 9.27 16.89
CA VAL A 548 9.11 10.01 15.61
C VAL A 548 10.40 10.83 15.59
N LEU A 549 11.20 10.63 14.55
CA LEU A 549 12.44 11.39 14.35
C LEU A 549 12.17 12.62 13.48
N PRO A 550 12.68 13.81 13.87
CA PRO A 550 12.38 15.04 13.16
C PRO A 550 13.02 15.08 11.77
N VAL A 551 12.33 15.67 10.81
CA VAL A 551 12.89 16.03 9.50
C VAL A 551 13.14 17.54 9.42
N PRO A 552 14.07 18.02 8.55
CA PRO A 552 14.28 19.44 8.34
C PRO A 552 12.96 20.16 7.97
N PRO A 553 12.73 21.39 8.47
CA PRO A 553 11.48 22.13 8.17
C PRO A 553 11.26 22.42 6.68
N ASP A 554 12.34 22.43 5.88
CA ASP A 554 12.33 22.64 4.44
C ASP A 554 12.45 21.32 3.65
N PHE A 555 12.23 20.19 4.30
CA PHE A 555 12.28 18.88 3.64
C PHE A 555 11.31 18.83 2.47
N ASP A 556 11.84 18.39 1.33
CA ASP A 556 11.10 18.23 0.07
C ASP A 556 11.40 16.85 -0.50
N GLY A 557 10.42 15.97 -0.42
CA GLY A 557 10.53 14.57 -0.86
C GLY A 557 10.77 14.44 -2.37
N GLU A 558 10.16 15.30 -3.21
CA GLU A 558 10.38 15.27 -4.66
C GLU A 558 11.83 15.62 -5.02
N ARG A 559 12.38 16.67 -4.39
CA ARG A 559 13.79 17.05 -4.60
C ARG A 559 14.75 15.95 -4.15
N ARG A 560 14.42 15.25 -3.05
CA ARG A 560 15.21 14.11 -2.59
C ARG A 560 15.19 12.96 -3.61
N VAL A 561 14.02 12.59 -4.10
CA VAL A 561 13.86 11.54 -5.14
C VAL A 561 14.61 11.92 -6.41
N GLU A 562 14.53 13.18 -6.86
CA GLU A 562 15.27 13.65 -8.03
C GLU A 562 16.80 13.55 -7.83
N LEU A 563 17.30 13.97 -6.67
CA LEU A 563 18.71 13.83 -6.33
C LEU A 563 19.17 12.37 -6.35
N LEU A 564 18.41 11.49 -5.71
CA LEU A 564 18.71 10.04 -5.69
C LEU A 564 18.63 9.44 -7.10
N GLY A 565 17.68 9.89 -7.92
CA GLY A 565 17.55 9.52 -9.32
C GLY A 565 18.79 9.88 -10.12
N TRP A 566 19.33 11.09 -9.95
CA TRP A 566 20.60 11.50 -10.59
C TRP A 566 21.80 10.68 -10.10
N LEU A 567 21.90 10.39 -8.82
CA LEU A 567 22.95 9.54 -8.26
C LEU A 567 22.87 8.11 -8.82
N ALA A 568 21.69 7.54 -8.90
CA ALA A 568 21.46 6.23 -9.50
C ALA A 568 21.82 6.23 -11.00
N PHE A 569 21.41 7.26 -11.74
CA PHE A 569 21.76 7.42 -13.14
C PHE A 569 23.29 7.55 -13.35
N ALA A 570 23.96 8.38 -12.57
CA ALA A 570 25.40 8.54 -12.61
C ALA A 570 26.14 7.23 -12.28
N ARG A 571 25.69 6.49 -11.29
CA ARG A 571 26.24 5.18 -10.91
C ARG A 571 26.11 4.16 -12.04
N ASN A 572 24.94 4.11 -12.69
CA ASN A 572 24.64 3.07 -13.67
C ASN A 572 25.16 3.41 -15.07
N TYR A 573 25.24 4.69 -15.44
CA TYR A 573 25.55 5.14 -16.80
C TYR A 573 26.73 6.10 -16.88
N GLY A 574 27.27 6.61 -15.76
CA GLY A 574 28.31 7.64 -15.74
C GLY A 574 29.59 7.24 -16.49
N LEU A 575 30.03 5.99 -16.34
CA LEU A 575 31.21 5.49 -17.08
C LEU A 575 30.97 5.48 -18.58
N TRP A 576 29.82 5.01 -19.04
CA TRP A 576 29.47 4.97 -20.47
C TRP A 576 29.33 6.37 -21.05
N LEU A 577 28.76 7.31 -20.30
CA LEU A 577 28.69 8.72 -20.70
C LEU A 577 30.08 9.33 -20.81
N ALA A 578 30.95 9.12 -19.83
CA ALA A 578 32.34 9.60 -19.86
C ALA A 578 33.09 9.04 -21.07
N LEU A 579 33.00 7.74 -21.34
CA LEU A 579 33.62 7.11 -22.52
C LEU A 579 33.05 7.66 -23.84
N SER A 580 31.73 7.91 -23.89
CA SER A 580 31.10 8.50 -25.06
C SER A 580 31.57 9.93 -25.31
N PHE A 581 31.70 10.76 -24.26
CA PHE A 581 32.26 12.10 -24.37
C PHE A 581 33.73 12.10 -24.87
N VAL A 582 34.54 11.19 -24.34
CA VAL A 582 35.95 11.03 -24.79
C VAL A 582 36.01 10.62 -26.26
N MET A 583 35.14 9.68 -26.67
CA MET A 583 35.11 9.21 -28.06
C MET A 583 34.65 10.31 -29.03
N VAL A 584 33.57 11.02 -28.68
CA VAL A 584 33.05 12.15 -29.49
C VAL A 584 34.08 13.28 -29.56
N GLY A 585 34.69 13.64 -28.41
CA GLY A 585 35.77 14.62 -28.36
C GLY A 585 36.98 14.22 -29.23
N GLY A 586 37.37 12.95 -29.20
CA GLY A 586 38.41 12.38 -30.04
C GLY A 586 38.07 12.46 -31.54
N LEU A 587 36.83 12.10 -31.91
CA LEU A 587 36.37 12.19 -33.30
C LEU A 587 36.32 13.64 -33.81
N LEU A 588 35.85 14.57 -32.97
CA LEU A 588 35.87 16.01 -33.27
C LEU A 588 37.29 16.54 -33.46
N ALA A 589 38.21 16.18 -32.57
CA ALA A 589 39.62 16.56 -32.69
C ALA A 589 40.26 16.01 -33.97
N LEU A 590 39.95 14.77 -34.34
CA LEU A 590 40.39 14.16 -35.60
C LEU A 590 39.80 14.88 -36.83
N ALA A 591 38.51 15.22 -36.79
CA ALA A 591 37.85 15.97 -37.85
C ALA A 591 38.47 17.36 -38.03
N ILE A 592 38.71 18.10 -36.93
CA ILE A 592 39.38 19.41 -36.96
C ILE A 592 40.81 19.29 -37.51
N ARG A 593 41.58 18.25 -37.11
CA ARG A 593 42.93 18.01 -37.66
C ARG A 593 42.92 17.71 -39.16
N ARG A 594 41.91 16.94 -39.65
CA ARG A 594 41.74 16.67 -41.09
C ARG A 594 41.42 17.92 -41.89
N VAL A 595 40.54 18.79 -41.38
CA VAL A 595 40.20 20.06 -42.02
C VAL A 595 41.39 21.01 -42.08
N ARG A 596 42.18 21.12 -40.99
CA ARG A 596 43.40 21.94 -40.96
C ARG A 596 44.49 21.44 -41.93
N ARG A 597 44.67 20.10 -42.10
CA ARG A 597 45.62 19.50 -43.04
C ARG A 597 45.18 19.64 -44.52
N ARG A 598 43.93 19.97 -44.82
CA ARG A 598 43.46 20.25 -46.18
C ARG A 598 43.57 21.72 -46.57
N LYS A 599 43.84 22.59 -45.61
CA LYS A 599 44.00 24.05 -45.82
C LYS A 599 45.48 24.50 -45.81
N SER A 600 46.40 23.62 -45.41
CA SER A 600 47.85 23.75 -45.55
C SER A 600 48.33 22.96 -46.79
#